data_fc82b7967c1f4af521443fec468bc91f
#
_entry.id   fc82b7967c1f4af521443fec468bc91f
#
_cell.length_a   1.000
_cell.length_b   1.000
_cell.length_c   1.000
_cell.angle_alpha   90.00
_cell.angle_beta   90.00
_cell.angle_gamma   90.00
#
_symmetry.space_group_name_H-M   'P 1'
#
loop_
_entity.id
_entity.type
_entity.pdbx_description
1 polymer ?
#
loop_
_entity_poly.entity_id
_entity_poly.type
_entity_poly.pdbx_seq_one_letter_code
_entity_poly.pdbx_strand_id
1 'polypeptide(L)'
;MAQAVAVPVNAGPQRIVCLTEEPTEVLYALGEQDRIVGISGFTVRPPRARKEKPKVSAFTSAKIERILDLKPDMAIGFSDIQADIARELIKAGVEVWISNHRSVAGILAYVRRLGALVGAAEKAEAYALGLEAHVERVRVQGAALPKHPRVYFEEWDDPPITGIRWVAELIRVAGGEDVFPERAEQSLARHRILADPAEVIARQPDIMLASWCGKKFQPANVVARPGWDAVPAVRNGELHEIKSPIILQPGPAALTDGLDALHAVVSRWAAGWR
;
A
#
# COMPACT_ATOMS: atom_id res chain seq x y z
N MET A 1 -13.42 17.86 -49.55
CA MET A 1 -12.32 17.01 -49.02
C MET A 1 -12.39 17.07 -47.49
N ALA A 2 -12.80 16.01 -46.83
CA ALA A 2 -12.83 15.96 -45.37
C ALA A 2 -11.36 15.91 -44.85
N GLN A 3 -10.96 16.90 -44.07
CA GLN A 3 -9.70 16.86 -43.36
C GLN A 3 -9.71 15.67 -42.40
N ALA A 4 -8.79 14.74 -42.57
CA ALA A 4 -8.59 13.69 -41.61
C ALA A 4 -8.21 14.34 -40.27
N VAL A 5 -9.06 14.18 -39.27
CA VAL A 5 -8.75 14.55 -37.89
C VAL A 5 -7.61 13.66 -37.46
N ALA A 6 -6.39 14.18 -37.36
CA ALA A 6 -5.25 13.47 -36.82
C ALA A 6 -5.57 13.16 -35.34
N VAL A 7 -5.90 11.91 -35.04
CA VAL A 7 -6.01 11.45 -33.67
C VAL A 7 -4.60 11.49 -33.09
N PRO A 8 -4.34 12.22 -31.98
CA PRO A 8 -3.03 12.25 -31.38
C PRO A 8 -2.61 10.82 -30.99
N VAL A 9 -1.36 10.47 -31.29
CA VAL A 9 -0.77 9.13 -31.03
C VAL A 9 -0.82 8.74 -29.55
N ASN A 10 -1.16 9.67 -28.65
CA ASN A 10 -1.26 9.48 -27.22
C ASN A 10 -2.68 9.78 -26.72
N ALA A 11 -3.61 8.86 -26.98
CA ALA A 11 -5.04 8.98 -26.67
C ALA A 11 -5.40 8.78 -25.19
N GLY A 12 -4.41 8.49 -24.31
CA GLY A 12 -4.65 8.29 -22.88
C GLY A 12 -4.96 9.59 -22.12
N PRO A 13 -5.39 9.51 -20.85
CA PRO A 13 -5.76 10.67 -20.04
C PRO A 13 -4.60 11.64 -19.87
N GLN A 14 -4.89 12.96 -19.98
CA GLN A 14 -3.90 14.02 -19.93
C GLN A 14 -3.96 14.83 -18.62
N ARG A 15 -5.07 14.75 -17.89
CA ARG A 15 -5.31 15.53 -16.67
C ARG A 15 -5.84 14.62 -15.56
N ILE A 16 -4.91 13.95 -14.88
CA ILE A 16 -5.21 12.89 -13.93
C ILE A 16 -5.24 13.44 -12.51
N VAL A 17 -6.30 13.15 -11.76
CA VAL A 17 -6.33 13.31 -10.30
C VAL A 17 -6.07 11.94 -9.64
N CYS A 18 -5.01 11.88 -8.83
CA CYS A 18 -4.65 10.71 -8.04
C CYS A 18 -5.31 10.82 -6.66
N LEU A 19 -6.37 10.04 -6.41
CA LEU A 19 -7.13 10.07 -5.15
C LEU A 19 -6.41 9.35 -4.01
N THR A 20 -5.43 8.51 -4.34
CA THR A 20 -4.55 7.76 -3.41
C THR A 20 -3.08 7.95 -3.79
N GLU A 21 -2.15 7.32 -3.06
CA GLU A 21 -0.72 7.56 -3.24
C GLU A 21 -0.12 6.76 -4.39
N GLU A 22 -0.55 5.51 -4.58
CA GLU A 22 0.05 4.58 -5.52
C GLU A 22 0.01 5.05 -6.99
N PRO A 23 -1.09 5.67 -7.51
CA PRO A 23 -1.05 6.20 -8.88
C PRO A 23 -0.04 7.33 -9.03
N THR A 24 0.11 8.19 -8.00
CA THR A 24 1.13 9.24 -8.02
C THR A 24 2.53 8.65 -8.14
N GLU A 25 2.86 7.68 -7.28
CA GLU A 25 4.19 7.05 -7.29
C GLU A 25 4.50 6.39 -8.63
N VAL A 26 3.55 5.61 -9.17
CA VAL A 26 3.72 4.93 -10.47
C VAL A 26 3.90 5.94 -11.60
N LEU A 27 3.05 6.96 -11.71
CA LEU A 27 3.15 7.95 -12.79
C LEU A 27 4.47 8.74 -12.74
N TYR A 28 4.98 9.06 -11.56
CA TYR A 28 6.31 9.65 -11.41
C TYR A 28 7.43 8.70 -11.82
N ALA A 29 7.32 7.41 -11.49
CA ALA A 29 8.31 6.40 -11.88
C ALA A 29 8.35 6.18 -13.40
N LEU A 30 7.21 6.33 -14.07
CA LEU A 30 7.10 6.21 -15.54
C LEU A 30 7.48 7.49 -16.29
N GLY A 31 7.73 8.61 -15.59
CA GLY A 31 8.00 9.91 -16.21
C GLY A 31 6.74 10.61 -16.75
N GLU A 32 5.55 10.21 -16.27
CA GLU A 32 4.25 10.73 -16.70
C GLU A 32 3.64 11.72 -15.66
N GLN A 33 4.46 12.29 -14.77
CA GLN A 33 4.05 13.21 -13.71
C GLN A 33 3.37 14.50 -14.21
N ASP A 34 3.62 14.91 -15.45
CA ASP A 34 3.04 16.12 -16.02
C ASP A 34 1.54 15.99 -16.26
N ARG A 35 1.04 14.75 -16.39
CA ARG A 35 -0.40 14.45 -16.46
C ARG A 35 -1.11 14.64 -15.12
N ILE A 36 -0.38 14.61 -13.98
CA ILE A 36 -0.99 14.73 -12.66
C ILE A 36 -1.36 16.18 -12.39
N VAL A 37 -2.66 16.45 -12.22
CA VAL A 37 -3.19 17.77 -11.89
C VAL A 37 -3.61 17.89 -10.41
N GLY A 38 -3.76 16.79 -9.67
CA GLY A 38 -4.08 16.78 -8.25
C GLY A 38 -3.70 15.45 -7.59
N ILE A 39 -3.38 15.50 -6.30
CA ILE A 39 -2.94 14.33 -5.53
C ILE A 39 -3.68 14.19 -4.20
N SER A 40 -3.60 13.01 -3.59
CA SER A 40 -3.98 12.77 -2.20
C SER A 40 -3.13 13.61 -1.24
N GLY A 41 -3.75 14.14 -0.18
CA GLY A 41 -3.06 14.80 0.92
C GLY A 41 -2.10 13.89 1.68
N PHE A 42 -2.28 12.56 1.57
CA PHE A 42 -1.40 11.56 2.17
C PHE A 42 -0.20 11.18 1.29
N THR A 43 -0.16 11.59 0.04
CA THR A 43 0.98 11.33 -0.85
C THR A 43 2.28 11.81 -0.22
N VAL A 44 3.23 10.92 -0.03
CA VAL A 44 4.59 11.21 0.46
C VAL A 44 5.67 10.80 -0.54
N ARG A 45 5.31 10.00 -1.53
CA ARG A 45 6.23 9.47 -2.55
C ARG A 45 5.78 9.83 -3.96
N PRO A 46 6.73 10.29 -4.79
CA PRO A 46 8.04 10.82 -4.39
C PRO A 46 7.86 12.14 -3.59
N PRO A 47 8.83 12.52 -2.72
CA PRO A 47 8.66 13.72 -1.87
C PRO A 47 8.38 15.03 -2.64
N ARG A 48 8.89 15.14 -3.87
CA ARG A 48 8.68 16.29 -4.74
C ARG A 48 7.21 16.47 -5.15
N ALA A 49 6.42 15.38 -5.27
CA ALA A 49 5.03 15.46 -5.63
C ALA A 49 4.20 16.37 -4.72
N ARG A 50 4.50 16.36 -3.41
CA ARG A 50 3.83 17.22 -2.42
C ARG A 50 4.07 18.72 -2.63
N LYS A 51 5.19 19.08 -3.27
CA LYS A 51 5.56 20.48 -3.58
C LYS A 51 5.01 20.90 -4.94
N GLU A 52 4.96 19.98 -5.88
CA GLU A 52 4.60 20.24 -7.28
C GLU A 52 3.10 20.19 -7.54
N LYS A 53 2.33 19.41 -6.75
CA LYS A 53 0.92 19.13 -7.07
C LYS A 53 -0.02 19.56 -5.94
N PRO A 54 -1.21 20.12 -6.28
CA PRO A 54 -2.24 20.46 -5.31
C PRO A 54 -2.84 19.21 -4.65
N LYS A 55 -3.15 19.34 -3.35
CA LYS A 55 -3.78 18.27 -2.55
C LYS A 55 -5.28 18.48 -2.56
N VAL A 56 -6.03 17.50 -3.07
CA VAL A 56 -7.47 17.61 -3.33
C VAL A 56 -8.33 16.56 -2.63
N SER A 57 -7.71 15.50 -2.11
CA SER A 57 -8.39 14.41 -1.42
C SER A 57 -7.66 14.01 -0.14
N ALA A 58 -8.40 13.38 0.75
CA ALA A 58 -7.92 12.49 1.80
C ALA A 58 -8.31 11.05 1.42
N PHE A 59 -8.02 10.07 2.30
CA PHE A 59 -8.29 8.68 1.96
C PHE A 59 -9.79 8.38 1.81
N THR A 60 -10.62 8.90 2.73
CA THR A 60 -12.08 8.66 2.78
C THR A 60 -12.91 9.87 2.38
N SER A 61 -12.29 10.99 2.03
CA SER A 61 -12.98 12.23 1.67
C SER A 61 -12.24 12.98 0.58
N ALA A 62 -12.98 13.73 -0.24
CA ALA A 62 -12.42 14.58 -1.27
C ALA A 62 -13.18 15.91 -1.36
N LYS A 63 -12.48 16.94 -1.76
CA LYS A 63 -13.09 18.24 -2.09
C LYS A 63 -13.48 18.24 -3.57
N ILE A 64 -14.67 17.72 -3.86
CA ILE A 64 -15.14 17.50 -5.26
C ILE A 64 -15.00 18.76 -6.09
N GLU A 65 -15.47 19.93 -5.60
CA GLU A 65 -15.37 21.21 -6.31
C GLU A 65 -13.91 21.54 -6.69
N ARG A 66 -12.96 21.34 -5.74
CA ARG A 66 -11.54 21.59 -6.03
C ARG A 66 -10.96 20.60 -7.04
N ILE A 67 -11.47 19.39 -7.08
CA ILE A 67 -11.10 18.42 -8.12
C ILE A 67 -11.61 18.91 -9.48
N LEU A 68 -12.88 19.33 -9.55
CA LEU A 68 -13.49 19.81 -10.78
C LEU A 68 -12.85 21.10 -11.31
N ASP A 69 -12.41 22.02 -10.43
CA ASP A 69 -11.66 23.22 -10.79
C ASP A 69 -10.36 22.91 -11.55
N LEU A 70 -9.76 21.75 -11.28
CA LEU A 70 -8.58 21.25 -11.99
C LEU A 70 -8.90 20.69 -13.37
N LYS A 71 -10.18 20.59 -13.75
CA LYS A 71 -10.67 20.06 -15.04
C LYS A 71 -10.00 18.73 -15.40
N PRO A 72 -10.08 17.71 -14.53
CA PRO A 72 -9.52 16.42 -14.83
C PRO A 72 -10.31 15.72 -15.94
N ASP A 73 -9.61 14.98 -16.78
CA ASP A 73 -10.22 14.02 -17.70
C ASP A 73 -10.35 12.62 -17.07
N MET A 74 -9.56 12.35 -16.00
CA MET A 74 -9.64 11.10 -15.27
C MET A 74 -9.30 11.28 -13.77
N ALA A 75 -9.99 10.51 -12.92
CA ALA A 75 -9.64 10.32 -11.53
C ALA A 75 -9.28 8.86 -11.28
N ILE A 76 -8.18 8.60 -10.56
CA ILE A 76 -7.70 7.26 -10.23
C ILE A 76 -7.68 7.11 -8.72
N GLY A 77 -8.30 6.04 -8.23
CA GLY A 77 -8.39 5.75 -6.80
C GLY A 77 -8.31 4.27 -6.49
N PHE A 78 -8.57 3.93 -5.23
CA PHE A 78 -8.41 2.59 -4.71
C PHE A 78 -9.58 2.20 -3.80
N SER A 79 -10.14 1.02 -4.06
CA SER A 79 -11.03 0.28 -3.17
C SER A 79 -12.44 0.87 -2.95
N ASP A 80 -13.25 0.11 -2.27
CA ASP A 80 -14.61 0.43 -1.85
C ASP A 80 -14.71 1.68 -0.95
N ILE A 81 -13.63 2.00 -0.22
CA ILE A 81 -13.54 3.18 0.65
C ILE A 81 -13.75 4.48 -0.14
N GLN A 82 -13.44 4.49 -1.44
CA GLN A 82 -13.60 5.65 -2.31
C GLN A 82 -14.84 5.59 -3.21
N ALA A 83 -15.75 4.63 -2.98
CA ALA A 83 -16.94 4.44 -3.83
C ALA A 83 -17.83 5.68 -3.89
N ASP A 84 -18.02 6.39 -2.77
CA ASP A 84 -18.82 7.62 -2.73
C ASP A 84 -18.15 8.76 -3.48
N ILE A 85 -16.84 8.91 -3.36
CA ILE A 85 -16.06 9.91 -4.12
C ILE A 85 -16.17 9.61 -5.62
N ALA A 86 -16.01 8.34 -6.01
CA ALA A 86 -16.14 7.90 -7.39
C ALA A 86 -17.53 8.23 -7.96
N ARG A 87 -18.58 7.93 -7.20
CA ARG A 87 -19.96 8.24 -7.59
C ARG A 87 -20.17 9.72 -7.89
N GLU A 88 -19.68 10.60 -7.02
CA GLU A 88 -19.84 12.05 -7.21
C GLU A 88 -19.03 12.56 -8.42
N LEU A 89 -17.84 12.06 -8.65
CA LEU A 89 -17.03 12.41 -9.82
C LEU A 89 -17.67 11.93 -11.13
N ILE A 90 -18.22 10.71 -11.15
CA ILE A 90 -18.94 10.17 -12.32
C ILE A 90 -20.16 11.03 -12.65
N LYS A 91 -20.95 11.44 -11.63
CA LYS A 91 -22.09 12.35 -11.83
C LYS A 91 -21.68 13.71 -12.38
N ALA A 92 -20.48 14.16 -12.05
CA ALA A 92 -19.90 15.41 -12.58
C ALA A 92 -19.25 15.25 -13.97
N GLY A 93 -19.32 14.06 -14.58
CA GLY A 93 -18.81 13.78 -15.93
C GLY A 93 -17.31 13.47 -16.00
N VAL A 94 -16.66 13.19 -14.87
CA VAL A 94 -15.25 12.78 -14.83
C VAL A 94 -15.16 11.25 -15.02
N GLU A 95 -14.27 10.78 -15.89
CA GLU A 95 -13.94 9.36 -15.98
C GLU A 95 -13.22 8.90 -14.71
N VAL A 96 -13.61 7.73 -14.16
CA VAL A 96 -13.06 7.24 -12.89
C VAL A 96 -12.59 5.81 -13.01
N TRP A 97 -11.37 5.55 -12.58
CA TRP A 97 -10.83 4.20 -12.42
C TRP A 97 -10.52 3.93 -10.95
N ILE A 98 -11.33 3.07 -10.33
CA ILE A 98 -11.07 2.56 -8.97
C ILE A 98 -10.45 1.17 -9.08
N SER A 99 -9.18 1.09 -8.70
CA SER A 99 -8.47 -0.17 -8.60
C SER A 99 -8.84 -0.90 -7.30
N ASN A 100 -8.86 -2.24 -7.33
CA ASN A 100 -9.24 -3.04 -6.17
C ASN A 100 -8.32 -4.26 -5.98
N HIS A 101 -7.05 -4.10 -6.28
CA HIS A 101 -6.04 -5.13 -6.11
C HIS A 101 -5.64 -5.28 -4.63
N ARG A 102 -5.36 -6.52 -4.20
CA ARG A 102 -5.09 -6.84 -2.80
C ARG A 102 -3.86 -7.74 -2.59
N SER A 103 -3.09 -8.02 -3.64
CA SER A 103 -1.95 -8.95 -3.59
C SER A 103 -0.71 -8.34 -4.22
N VAL A 104 0.45 -8.91 -3.96
CA VAL A 104 1.73 -8.55 -4.62
C VAL A 104 1.61 -8.65 -6.14
N ALA A 105 1.04 -9.75 -6.65
CA ALA A 105 0.77 -9.89 -8.08
C ALA A 105 -0.20 -8.82 -8.61
N GLY A 106 -1.20 -8.44 -7.79
CA GLY A 106 -2.14 -7.38 -8.12
C GLY A 106 -1.48 -6.01 -8.21
N ILE A 107 -0.51 -5.69 -7.35
CA ILE A 107 0.29 -4.45 -7.41
C ILE A 107 1.09 -4.40 -8.72
N LEU A 108 1.76 -5.48 -9.09
CA LEU A 108 2.52 -5.56 -10.34
C LEU A 108 1.62 -5.42 -11.58
N ALA A 109 0.46 -6.07 -11.56
CA ALA A 109 -0.54 -5.92 -12.62
C ALA A 109 -1.12 -4.49 -12.68
N TYR A 110 -1.26 -3.82 -11.54
CA TYR A 110 -1.69 -2.43 -11.47
C TYR A 110 -0.68 -1.49 -12.15
N VAL A 111 0.61 -1.64 -11.88
CA VAL A 111 1.68 -0.86 -12.52
C VAL A 111 1.59 -0.98 -14.05
N ARG A 112 1.44 -2.22 -14.57
CA ARG A 112 1.30 -2.49 -16.00
C ARG A 112 0.05 -1.86 -16.61
N ARG A 113 -1.10 -2.01 -15.94
CA ARG A 113 -2.39 -1.43 -16.41
C ARG A 113 -2.34 0.10 -16.44
N LEU A 114 -1.80 0.73 -15.39
CA LEU A 114 -1.67 2.19 -15.35
C LEU A 114 -0.74 2.69 -16.45
N GLY A 115 0.39 1.99 -16.68
CA GLY A 115 1.28 2.33 -17.78
C GLY A 115 0.63 2.21 -19.15
N ALA A 116 -0.15 1.15 -19.38
CA ALA A 116 -0.90 1.00 -20.64
C ALA A 116 -1.93 2.10 -20.81
N LEU A 117 -2.64 2.48 -19.75
CA LEU A 117 -3.66 3.53 -19.74
C LEU A 117 -3.09 4.90 -20.16
N VAL A 118 -1.88 5.22 -19.77
CA VAL A 118 -1.22 6.49 -20.11
C VAL A 118 -0.31 6.40 -21.34
N GLY A 119 -0.31 5.28 -22.07
CA GLY A 119 0.51 5.06 -23.26
C GLY A 119 2.01 4.82 -22.98
N ALA A 120 2.34 4.42 -21.75
CA ALA A 120 3.71 4.13 -21.29
C ALA A 120 3.92 2.64 -20.98
N ALA A 121 3.30 1.73 -21.76
CA ALA A 121 3.28 0.29 -21.49
C ALA A 121 4.68 -0.33 -21.39
N GLU A 122 5.60 0.02 -22.29
CA GLU A 122 6.97 -0.52 -22.28
C GLU A 122 7.74 -0.10 -21.02
N LYS A 123 7.61 1.18 -20.61
CA LYS A 123 8.23 1.68 -19.38
C LYS A 123 7.66 0.98 -18.15
N ALA A 124 6.34 0.77 -18.15
CA ALA A 124 5.65 0.11 -17.05
C ALA A 124 6.04 -1.36 -16.94
N GLU A 125 6.21 -2.06 -18.07
CA GLU A 125 6.72 -3.45 -18.08
C GLU A 125 8.14 -3.52 -17.52
N ALA A 126 9.05 -2.67 -17.99
CA ALA A 126 10.42 -2.63 -17.49
C ALA A 126 10.45 -2.30 -15.97
N TYR A 127 9.61 -1.38 -15.51
CA TYR A 127 9.51 -1.05 -14.10
C TYR A 127 8.94 -2.21 -13.26
N ALA A 128 7.88 -2.86 -13.74
CA ALA A 128 7.28 -4.02 -13.06
C ALA A 128 8.26 -5.20 -12.97
N LEU A 129 9.03 -5.48 -14.02
CA LEU A 129 10.09 -6.50 -13.99
C LEU A 129 11.18 -6.18 -12.97
N GLY A 130 11.54 -4.90 -12.82
CA GLY A 130 12.47 -4.47 -11.77
C GLY A 130 11.94 -4.72 -10.36
N LEU A 131 10.65 -4.45 -10.12
CA LEU A 131 9.98 -4.74 -8.86
C LEU A 131 9.90 -6.25 -8.60
N GLU A 132 9.55 -7.05 -9.60
CA GLU A 132 9.53 -8.52 -9.52
C GLU A 132 10.91 -9.08 -9.15
N ALA A 133 11.95 -8.61 -9.80
CA ALA A 133 13.32 -9.03 -9.51
C ALA A 133 13.75 -8.66 -8.08
N HIS A 134 13.30 -7.50 -7.56
CA HIS A 134 13.54 -7.12 -6.16
C HIS A 134 12.83 -8.06 -5.19
N VAL A 135 11.53 -8.29 -5.39
CA VAL A 135 10.73 -9.20 -4.56
C VAL A 135 11.34 -10.62 -4.54
N GLU A 136 11.73 -11.11 -5.72
CA GLU A 136 12.35 -12.44 -5.83
C GLU A 136 13.70 -12.51 -5.10
N ARG A 137 14.53 -11.49 -5.20
CA ARG A 137 15.80 -11.42 -4.48
C ARG A 137 15.58 -11.51 -2.97
N VAL A 138 14.64 -10.73 -2.42
CA VAL A 138 14.31 -10.77 -0.99
C VAL A 138 13.69 -12.12 -0.60
N ARG A 139 12.86 -12.72 -1.48
CA ARG A 139 12.29 -14.04 -1.25
C ARG A 139 13.39 -15.13 -1.08
N VAL A 140 14.40 -15.09 -1.93
CA VAL A 140 15.54 -16.02 -1.82
C VAL A 140 16.31 -15.79 -0.52
N GLN A 141 16.56 -14.55 -0.15
CA GLN A 141 17.22 -14.19 1.11
C GLN A 141 16.38 -14.63 2.32
N GLY A 142 15.07 -14.36 2.30
CA GLY A 142 14.14 -14.74 3.35
C GLY A 142 14.05 -16.27 3.54
N ALA A 143 14.00 -17.03 2.44
CA ALA A 143 13.97 -18.49 2.48
C ALA A 143 15.27 -19.11 3.02
N ALA A 144 16.39 -18.41 2.91
CA ALA A 144 17.69 -18.86 3.41
C ALA A 144 17.94 -18.54 4.90
N LEU A 145 17.01 -17.87 5.58
CA LEU A 145 17.16 -17.56 7.00
C LEU A 145 17.15 -18.85 7.86
N PRO A 146 17.97 -18.91 8.92
CA PRO A 146 18.06 -20.09 9.77
C PRO A 146 16.81 -20.35 10.61
N LYS A 147 15.96 -19.34 10.80
CA LYS A 147 14.71 -19.39 11.55
C LYS A 147 13.68 -18.46 10.91
N HIS A 148 12.41 -18.85 10.97
CA HIS A 148 11.29 -18.08 10.44
C HIS A 148 10.39 -17.64 11.60
N PRO A 149 10.40 -16.33 11.98
CA PRO A 149 9.60 -15.86 13.09
C PRO A 149 8.13 -15.85 12.74
N ARG A 150 7.30 -16.09 13.75
CA ARG A 150 5.86 -15.85 13.71
C ARG A 150 5.60 -14.36 13.87
N VAL A 151 4.93 -13.75 12.89
CA VAL A 151 4.76 -12.31 12.82
C VAL A 151 3.30 -11.94 12.96
N TYR A 152 2.99 -11.08 13.93
CA TYR A 152 1.73 -10.38 14.02
C TYR A 152 1.87 -9.00 13.39
N PHE A 153 1.08 -8.72 12.35
CA PHE A 153 1.00 -7.38 11.78
C PHE A 153 -0.31 -6.70 12.21
N GLU A 154 -0.21 -5.48 12.75
CA GLU A 154 -1.35 -4.68 13.20
C GLU A 154 -1.45 -3.40 12.35
N GLU A 155 -2.52 -3.31 11.54
CA GLU A 155 -2.82 -2.18 10.66
C GLU A 155 -3.44 -1.00 11.43
N TRP A 156 -4.14 -1.31 12.52
CA TRP A 156 -4.82 -0.35 13.38
C TRP A 156 -4.96 -0.91 14.80
N ASP A 157 -4.95 -0.04 15.81
CA ASP A 157 -4.83 -0.42 17.22
C ASP A 157 -6.14 -0.57 17.99
N ASP A 158 -7.19 0.19 17.62
CA ASP A 158 -8.47 0.20 18.33
C ASP A 158 -9.65 0.46 17.37
N PRO A 159 -10.45 -0.59 17.05
CA PRO A 159 -10.18 -1.99 17.36
C PRO A 159 -8.97 -2.53 16.59
N PRO A 160 -8.25 -3.56 17.11
CA PRO A 160 -7.11 -4.13 16.42
C PRO A 160 -7.51 -4.72 15.07
N ILE A 161 -6.79 -4.35 14.00
CA ILE A 161 -7.02 -4.84 12.63
C ILE A 161 -5.75 -5.55 12.18
N THR A 162 -5.87 -6.81 11.74
CA THR A 162 -4.76 -7.60 11.22
C THR A 162 -4.33 -7.13 9.83
N GLY A 163 -3.15 -7.55 9.39
CA GLY A 163 -2.60 -7.21 8.08
C GLY A 163 -3.48 -7.62 6.91
N ILE A 164 -3.45 -6.81 5.86
CA ILE A 164 -4.09 -7.09 4.59
C ILE A 164 -3.23 -8.04 3.75
N ARG A 165 -3.84 -8.69 2.75
CA ARG A 165 -3.24 -9.78 1.97
C ARG A 165 -1.84 -9.49 1.43
N TRP A 166 -1.60 -8.35 0.77
CA TRP A 166 -0.24 -8.06 0.26
C TRP A 166 0.79 -7.96 1.38
N VAL A 167 0.40 -7.48 2.59
CA VAL A 167 1.31 -7.43 3.74
C VAL A 167 1.64 -8.83 4.23
N ALA A 168 0.65 -9.72 4.34
CA ALA A 168 0.87 -11.13 4.69
C ALA A 168 1.76 -11.84 3.66
N GLU A 169 1.55 -11.57 2.37
CA GLU A 169 2.41 -12.08 1.29
C GLU A 169 3.85 -11.57 1.44
N LEU A 170 4.04 -10.26 1.73
CA LEU A 170 5.35 -9.66 1.92
C LEU A 170 6.07 -10.14 3.18
N ILE A 171 5.34 -10.40 4.29
CA ILE A 171 5.90 -11.05 5.49
C ILE A 171 6.51 -12.41 5.11
N ARG A 172 5.80 -13.20 4.31
CA ARG A 172 6.28 -14.51 3.85
C ARG A 172 7.49 -14.37 2.92
N VAL A 173 7.46 -13.41 1.99
CA VAL A 173 8.61 -13.08 1.13
C VAL A 173 9.83 -12.67 1.96
N ALA A 174 9.63 -11.90 3.03
CA ALA A 174 10.69 -11.47 3.94
C ALA A 174 11.28 -12.59 4.80
N GLY A 175 10.65 -13.78 4.83
CA GLY A 175 11.10 -14.95 5.59
C GLY A 175 10.38 -15.13 6.93
N GLY A 176 9.28 -14.42 7.19
CA GLY A 176 8.42 -14.60 8.36
C GLY A 176 7.17 -15.43 8.07
N GLU A 177 6.42 -15.77 9.11
CA GLU A 177 5.12 -16.43 9.04
C GLU A 177 4.05 -15.52 9.62
N ASP A 178 3.11 -15.06 8.78
CA ASP A 178 1.95 -14.30 9.28
C ASP A 178 1.08 -15.20 10.17
N VAL A 179 0.77 -14.72 11.40
CA VAL A 179 -0.02 -15.51 12.35
C VAL A 179 -1.53 -15.44 12.09
N PHE A 180 -2.01 -14.61 11.15
CA PHE A 180 -3.42 -14.47 10.77
C PHE A 180 -3.65 -14.63 9.25
N PRO A 181 -3.10 -15.65 8.59
CA PRO A 181 -3.18 -15.79 7.14
C PRO A 181 -4.63 -15.91 6.63
N GLU A 182 -5.53 -16.51 7.42
CA GLU A 182 -6.95 -16.66 7.06
C GLU A 182 -7.70 -15.32 7.08
N ARG A 183 -7.29 -14.38 7.94
CA ARG A 183 -7.87 -13.04 7.98
C ARG A 183 -7.33 -12.17 6.86
N ALA A 184 -6.08 -12.34 6.48
CA ALA A 184 -5.45 -11.61 5.39
C ALA A 184 -6.18 -11.80 4.04
N GLU A 185 -6.85 -12.93 3.83
CA GLU A 185 -7.68 -13.18 2.64
C GLU A 185 -8.94 -12.29 2.57
N GLN A 186 -9.32 -11.67 3.70
CA GLN A 186 -10.48 -10.77 3.75
C GLN A 186 -10.13 -9.39 3.20
N SER A 187 -10.83 -8.96 2.15
CA SER A 187 -10.57 -7.68 1.47
C SER A 187 -10.88 -6.46 2.34
N LEU A 188 -11.93 -6.54 3.17
CA LEU A 188 -12.44 -5.41 3.93
C LEU A 188 -11.88 -5.39 5.34
N ALA A 189 -11.44 -4.22 5.81
CA ALA A 189 -10.87 -4.03 7.15
C ALA A 189 -11.78 -4.54 8.26
N ARG A 190 -13.12 -4.32 8.15
CA ARG A 190 -14.09 -4.81 9.14
C ARG A 190 -14.07 -6.32 9.36
N HIS A 191 -13.66 -7.10 8.37
CA HIS A 191 -13.55 -8.56 8.47
C HIS A 191 -12.20 -9.04 9.02
N ARG A 192 -11.25 -8.10 9.18
CA ARG A 192 -9.93 -8.33 9.75
C ARG A 192 -9.78 -7.79 11.18
N ILE A 193 -10.87 -7.23 11.72
CA ILE A 193 -10.92 -6.80 13.13
C ILE A 193 -10.78 -8.03 14.04
N LEU A 194 -9.92 -7.93 15.03
CA LEU A 194 -9.82 -8.89 16.12
C LEU A 194 -10.82 -8.50 17.19
N ALA A 195 -11.92 -9.26 17.25
CA ALA A 195 -12.95 -9.05 18.30
C ALA A 195 -12.42 -9.42 19.69
N ASP A 196 -11.54 -10.42 19.75
CA ASP A 196 -10.89 -10.86 20.98
C ASP A 196 -9.35 -10.75 20.83
N PRO A 197 -8.70 -9.80 21.51
CA PRO A 197 -7.23 -9.67 21.52
C PRO A 197 -6.52 -10.91 22.08
N ALA A 198 -7.21 -11.81 22.83
CA ALA A 198 -6.65 -13.08 23.29
C ALA A 198 -6.24 -14.01 22.15
N GLU A 199 -6.80 -13.82 20.93
CA GLU A 199 -6.36 -14.55 19.74
C GLU A 199 -4.86 -14.33 19.44
N VAL A 200 -4.34 -13.12 19.68
CA VAL A 200 -2.90 -12.83 19.50
C VAL A 200 -2.08 -13.59 20.53
N ILE A 201 -2.54 -13.60 21.81
CA ILE A 201 -1.90 -14.34 22.89
C ILE A 201 -1.82 -15.83 22.54
N ALA A 202 -2.92 -16.41 22.06
CA ALA A 202 -2.98 -17.83 21.67
C ALA A 202 -2.02 -18.17 20.51
N ARG A 203 -1.77 -17.22 19.61
CA ARG A 203 -0.90 -17.41 18.44
C ARG A 203 0.57 -17.15 18.71
N GLN A 204 0.94 -16.63 19.90
CA GLN A 204 2.31 -16.49 20.36
C GLN A 204 3.28 -15.93 19.30
N PRO A 205 3.05 -14.73 18.71
CA PRO A 205 3.98 -14.16 17.72
C PRO A 205 5.34 -13.83 18.35
N ASP A 206 6.40 -14.07 17.59
CA ASP A 206 7.78 -13.74 17.94
C ASP A 206 8.08 -12.26 17.71
N ILE A 207 7.44 -11.68 16.70
CA ILE A 207 7.58 -10.28 16.29
C ILE A 207 6.18 -9.67 16.14
N MET A 208 6.02 -8.44 16.62
CA MET A 208 4.88 -7.59 16.27
C MET A 208 5.35 -6.44 15.39
N LEU A 209 4.71 -6.29 14.24
CA LEU A 209 4.87 -5.16 13.34
C LEU A 209 3.58 -4.33 13.38
N ALA A 210 3.72 -3.04 13.60
CA ALA A 210 2.60 -2.13 13.61
C ALA A 210 2.74 -1.05 12.53
N SER A 211 1.63 -0.73 11.88
CA SER A 211 1.54 0.32 10.87
C SER A 211 0.22 1.08 11.04
N TRP A 212 0.09 1.80 12.15
CA TRP A 212 -1.14 2.52 12.46
C TRP A 212 -1.30 3.73 11.54
N CYS A 213 -2.30 3.67 10.66
CA CYS A 213 -2.51 4.69 9.64
C CYS A 213 -2.85 6.05 10.28
N GLY A 214 -1.98 7.05 10.05
CA GLY A 214 -2.16 8.38 10.59
C GLY A 214 -1.81 8.56 12.07
N LYS A 215 -1.39 7.50 12.77
CA LYS A 215 -0.91 7.53 14.17
C LYS A 215 0.55 7.09 14.23
N LYS A 216 1.27 7.64 15.23
CA LYS A 216 2.59 7.11 15.59
C LYS A 216 2.42 5.86 16.44
N PHE A 217 3.12 4.79 16.09
CA PHE A 217 3.19 3.58 16.91
C PHE A 217 3.76 3.89 18.31
N GLN A 218 3.10 3.37 19.33
CA GLN A 218 3.46 3.52 20.73
C GLN A 218 3.60 2.12 21.35
N PRO A 219 4.82 1.56 21.44
CA PRO A 219 5.04 0.24 22.04
C PRO A 219 4.46 0.12 23.47
N ALA A 220 4.50 1.20 24.26
CA ALA A 220 3.93 1.22 25.61
C ALA A 220 2.43 0.87 25.64
N ASN A 221 1.66 1.29 24.62
CA ASN A 221 0.24 0.97 24.52
C ASN A 221 0.00 -0.53 24.28
N VAL A 222 0.93 -1.19 23.57
CA VAL A 222 0.89 -2.62 23.33
C VAL A 222 1.24 -3.40 24.59
N VAL A 223 2.30 -3.00 25.25
CA VAL A 223 2.77 -3.61 26.53
C VAL A 223 1.69 -3.51 27.62
N ALA A 224 0.91 -2.42 27.62
CA ALA A 224 -0.15 -2.21 28.61
C ALA A 224 -1.44 -3.04 28.35
N ARG A 225 -1.53 -3.76 27.24
CA ARG A 225 -2.71 -4.58 26.93
C ARG A 225 -2.81 -5.78 27.90
N PRO A 226 -4.00 -6.07 28.46
CA PRO A 226 -4.18 -7.15 29.42
C PRO A 226 -3.72 -8.52 28.87
N GLY A 227 -2.84 -9.20 29.59
CA GLY A 227 -2.33 -10.53 29.24
C GLY A 227 -1.29 -10.59 28.11
N TRP A 228 -0.90 -9.45 27.53
CA TRP A 228 0.06 -9.41 26.43
C TRP A 228 1.52 -9.58 26.89
N ASP A 229 1.77 -9.49 28.18
CA ASP A 229 3.03 -9.91 28.82
C ASP A 229 3.36 -11.39 28.55
N ALA A 230 2.36 -12.22 28.25
CA ALA A 230 2.54 -13.61 27.83
C ALA A 230 3.02 -13.75 26.37
N VAL A 231 2.91 -12.71 25.53
CA VAL A 231 3.29 -12.74 24.10
C VAL A 231 4.80 -12.65 23.94
N PRO A 232 5.47 -13.56 23.21
CA PRO A 232 6.93 -13.52 23.01
C PRO A 232 7.44 -12.18 22.47
N ALA A 233 6.76 -11.61 21.48
CA ALA A 233 7.11 -10.29 20.92
C ALA A 233 7.16 -9.19 21.98
N VAL A 234 6.23 -9.19 22.94
CA VAL A 234 6.18 -8.21 24.03
C VAL A 234 7.28 -8.47 25.04
N ARG A 235 7.43 -9.71 25.50
CA ARG A 235 8.46 -10.09 26.47
C ARG A 235 9.88 -9.79 26.00
N ASN A 236 10.12 -9.98 24.71
CA ASN A 236 11.45 -9.81 24.12
C ASN A 236 11.68 -8.41 23.53
N GLY A 237 10.67 -7.52 23.58
CA GLY A 237 10.78 -6.17 23.04
C GLY A 237 10.79 -6.11 21.50
N GLU A 238 10.32 -7.16 20.83
CA GLU A 238 10.25 -7.26 19.36
C GLU A 238 8.98 -6.57 18.80
N LEU A 239 8.83 -5.28 19.17
CA LEU A 239 7.73 -4.40 18.78
C LEU A 239 8.26 -3.31 17.85
N HIS A 240 7.93 -3.39 16.56
CA HIS A 240 8.50 -2.51 15.54
C HIS A 240 7.44 -1.78 14.74
N GLU A 241 7.75 -0.55 14.32
CA GLU A 241 6.91 0.23 13.41
C GLU A 241 7.43 0.12 11.98
N ILE A 242 6.52 -0.16 11.03
CA ILE A 242 6.75 0.10 9.61
C ILE A 242 5.79 1.23 9.21
N LYS A 243 6.32 2.29 8.63
CA LYS A 243 5.52 3.45 8.28
C LYS A 243 4.45 3.13 7.25
N SER A 244 3.21 3.54 7.48
CA SER A 244 2.08 3.26 6.59
C SER A 244 2.29 3.67 5.13
N PRO A 245 2.97 4.77 4.80
CA PRO A 245 3.20 5.14 3.40
C PRO A 245 4.09 4.17 2.61
N ILE A 246 4.85 3.29 3.27
CA ILE A 246 5.72 2.34 2.58
C ILE A 246 5.19 0.90 2.63
N ILE A 247 4.12 0.61 3.39
CA ILE A 247 3.63 -0.77 3.52
C ILE A 247 2.12 -0.92 3.32
N LEU A 248 1.31 0.08 3.72
CA LEU A 248 -0.14 0.03 3.60
C LEU A 248 -0.68 0.61 2.29
N GLN A 249 0.19 1.14 1.44
CA GLN A 249 -0.18 1.55 0.09
C GLN A 249 0.07 0.40 -0.88
N PRO A 250 -0.95 -0.07 -1.63
CA PRO A 250 -0.78 -1.17 -2.57
C PRO A 250 -0.08 -0.71 -3.85
N GLY A 251 1.13 -0.25 -3.72
CA GLY A 251 1.94 0.34 -4.77
C GLY A 251 3.42 -0.07 -4.68
N PRO A 252 4.27 0.55 -5.50
CA PRO A 252 5.70 0.19 -5.58
C PRO A 252 6.44 0.29 -4.25
N ALA A 253 6.08 1.26 -3.38
CA ALA A 253 6.70 1.41 -2.06
C ALA A 253 6.60 0.16 -1.20
N ALA A 254 5.45 -0.55 -1.26
CA ALA A 254 5.27 -1.79 -0.50
C ALA A 254 6.21 -2.91 -0.98
N LEU A 255 6.49 -2.94 -2.30
CA LEU A 255 7.36 -3.95 -2.92
C LEU A 255 8.86 -3.61 -2.81
N THR A 256 9.20 -2.40 -2.36
CA THR A 256 10.58 -1.91 -2.21
C THR A 256 10.87 -1.59 -0.74
N ASP A 257 10.80 -0.33 -0.33
CA ASP A 257 11.15 0.13 1.02
C ASP A 257 10.36 -0.62 2.12
N GLY A 258 9.08 -0.94 1.86
CA GLY A 258 8.24 -1.70 2.79
C GLY A 258 8.74 -3.13 2.98
N LEU A 259 9.02 -3.81 1.87
CA LEU A 259 9.59 -5.17 1.89
C LEU A 259 10.99 -5.21 2.51
N ASP A 260 11.85 -4.22 2.18
CA ASP A 260 13.18 -4.12 2.77
C ASP A 260 13.12 -3.90 4.28
N ALA A 261 12.18 -3.07 4.76
CA ALA A 261 11.95 -2.85 6.18
C ALA A 261 11.46 -4.13 6.90
N LEU A 262 10.54 -4.87 6.29
CA LEU A 262 10.09 -6.17 6.77
C LEU A 262 11.27 -7.14 6.89
N HIS A 263 12.03 -7.30 5.80
CA HIS A 263 13.15 -8.23 5.76
C HIS A 263 14.25 -7.86 6.76
N ALA A 264 14.51 -6.58 6.96
CA ALA A 264 15.49 -6.12 7.94
C ALA A 264 15.12 -6.50 9.38
N VAL A 265 13.84 -6.44 9.75
CA VAL A 265 13.37 -6.87 11.07
C VAL A 265 13.44 -8.38 11.20
N VAL A 266 12.89 -9.11 10.23
CA VAL A 266 12.83 -10.58 10.23
C VAL A 266 14.23 -11.21 10.26
N SER A 267 15.16 -10.71 9.41
CA SER A 267 16.52 -11.22 9.32
C SER A 267 17.34 -10.94 10.58
N ARG A 268 17.18 -9.75 11.20
CA ARG A 268 17.81 -9.43 12.48
C ARG A 268 17.35 -10.39 13.57
N TRP A 269 16.05 -10.63 13.69
CA TRP A 269 15.52 -11.60 14.66
C TRP A 269 16.05 -13.02 14.40
N ALA A 270 16.07 -13.46 13.14
CA ALA A 270 16.56 -14.78 12.74
C ALA A 270 18.05 -15.00 13.07
N ALA A 271 18.86 -13.94 13.01
CA ALA A 271 20.28 -13.95 13.39
C ALA A 271 20.50 -13.99 14.91
N GLY A 272 19.45 -13.86 15.73
CA GLY A 272 19.57 -13.85 17.19
C GLY A 272 20.18 -12.57 17.77
N TRP A 273 20.22 -11.47 17.03
CA TRP A 273 20.64 -10.16 17.53
C TRP A 273 19.55 -9.62 18.45
N ARG A 274 19.92 -9.41 19.72
CA ARG A 274 19.11 -8.73 20.75
C ARG A 274 19.57 -7.30 20.95
#